data_3f227b58ff1ec1f025da8f0e0ff2a851
#
_entry.id   3f227b58ff1ec1f025da8f0e0ff2a851
#
_cell.length_a   1.000
_cell.length_b   1.000
_cell.length_c   1.000
_cell.angle_alpha   90.00
_cell.angle_beta   90.00
_cell.angle_gamma   90.00
#
_symmetry.space_group_name_H-M   'P 1'
#
loop_
_entity.id
_entity.type
_entity.pdbx_description
1 polymer ?
#
loop_
_entity_poly.entity_id
_entity_poly.type
_entity_poly.pdbx_seq_one_letter_code
_entity_poly.pdbx_strand_id
1 'polypeptide(L)'
;MNDATPSNSIPIWRGPFILSDGKRLAGIRDTRPAEADQGVLDVKTFNAIETDALFDEINRAETWIGQSVLYRSLARPTHDAQLLQKKQEALRELADNPELHAALERFVKQMVAGEESLYYLLYGEFNGGLATDDPKNKTEKLEFGGYGYHQFIDGTQFAVDLVEEADALPPVRSAYLRELIQAMVDFGNSRTYALMHGPIYVIDGKFKTSKEKPRYLPVPRFRPSMFKWLPILIFVSIVSGLYFFFQNMWAELGETYIGYGILILTVPMIPIILQAICSSDLKSVIYPLQKLFRKSPELAKAVESLGMIDELLSLHHYAKSVEGEMTLPEILAAGQHSLTVTNARNPLLARIQPDYVPNDIKLDAANRLLIITGPNSGGKTAYCKTIVQIQLLGQTGGYVPASHARLVPAEHIFYQVPEPGRLDEGMGRFAHELKQTREIFFNSTPLSLVILDELAEGTTFEERMTLSEYVLKGFHQLGATTILVTHNHELCERLSGEGIGSYLQVEFLPEGPTHRLIPGISHVSHADRVASALGFSKEDVEKHLATLPGKAE
;
A
#
# COMPACT_ATOMS: atom_id res chain seq x y z
N MET A 1 -2.38 -17.92 28.23
CA MET A 1 -2.96 -18.10 26.90
C MET A 1 -3.18 -16.69 26.36
N ASN A 2 -2.16 -16.14 25.72
CA ASN A 2 -2.24 -14.84 25.06
C ASN A 2 -2.62 -15.12 23.62
N ASP A 3 -3.87 -14.78 23.25
CA ASP A 3 -4.30 -14.67 21.87
C ASP A 3 -3.53 -13.51 21.21
N ALA A 4 -2.39 -13.83 20.67
CA ALA A 4 -1.70 -12.95 19.73
C ALA A 4 -2.50 -12.98 18.43
N THR A 5 -3.49 -12.10 18.31
CA THR A 5 -4.06 -11.74 17.01
C THR A 5 -2.91 -11.21 16.14
N PRO A 6 -2.70 -11.75 14.93
CA PRO A 6 -1.62 -11.29 14.09
C PRO A 6 -1.81 -9.79 13.81
N SER A 7 -0.74 -9.02 14.01
CA SER A 7 -0.69 -7.56 13.90
C SER A 7 -1.01 -7.00 12.49
N ASN A 8 -1.38 -7.85 11.55
CA ASN A 8 -1.69 -7.54 10.16
C ASN A 8 -3.16 -7.18 9.88
N SER A 9 -4.02 -7.10 10.89
CA SER A 9 -5.43 -6.79 10.70
C SER A 9 -5.77 -5.31 10.88
N ILE A 10 -4.92 -4.40 10.37
CA ILE A 10 -5.35 -2.99 10.26
C ILE A 10 -6.30 -2.93 9.05
N PRO A 11 -7.60 -2.65 9.26
CA PRO A 11 -8.52 -2.50 8.14
C PRO A 11 -7.99 -1.40 7.21
N ILE A 12 -7.74 -1.74 5.95
CA ILE A 12 -7.18 -0.83 4.95
C ILE A 12 -8.07 0.39 4.76
N TRP A 13 -9.35 0.26 4.97
CA TRP A 13 -10.35 1.31 4.75
C TRP A 13 -10.72 2.14 5.97
N ARG A 14 -9.77 2.55 6.77
CA ARG A 14 -10.06 3.53 7.84
C ARG A 14 -10.28 4.96 7.33
N GLY A 15 -9.98 5.22 6.07
CA GLY A 15 -10.17 6.51 5.42
C GLY A 15 -11.10 6.42 4.20
N PRO A 16 -11.72 7.52 3.79
CA PRO A 16 -12.49 7.54 2.56
C PRO A 16 -11.55 7.35 1.37
N PHE A 17 -11.72 6.27 0.61
CA PHE A 17 -11.20 6.17 -0.75
C PHE A 17 -11.92 7.10 -1.71
N ILE A 18 -12.74 8.01 -1.19
CA ILE A 18 -13.66 8.83 -1.96
C ILE A 18 -12.94 10.07 -2.48
N LEU A 19 -13.12 10.27 -3.75
CA LEU A 19 -12.82 11.46 -4.49
C LEU A 19 -13.61 12.67 -3.96
N SER A 20 -12.99 13.52 -3.14
CA SER A 20 -13.35 14.92 -3.17
C SER A 20 -12.57 15.53 -4.35
N ASP A 21 -13.21 16.07 -5.34
CA ASP A 21 -12.65 16.84 -6.46
C ASP A 21 -12.23 16.10 -7.74
N GLY A 22 -12.69 14.88 -8.01
CA GLY A 22 -12.37 14.18 -9.26
C GLY A 22 -10.87 13.84 -9.41
N LYS A 23 -10.08 13.94 -8.33
CA LYS A 23 -8.68 13.52 -8.26
C LYS A 23 -8.55 12.21 -7.51
N ARG A 24 -7.74 11.33 -8.04
CA ARG A 24 -7.48 10.00 -7.51
C ARG A 24 -7.07 10.04 -6.02
N LEU A 25 -7.83 9.38 -5.21
CA LEU A 25 -7.51 8.59 -4.04
C LEU A 25 -6.26 8.97 -3.23
N ALA A 26 -6.49 9.83 -2.26
CA ALA A 26 -5.72 9.78 -1.03
C ALA A 26 -6.16 8.51 -0.28
N GLY A 27 -5.47 7.40 -0.28
CA GLY A 27 -5.91 6.20 0.44
C GLY A 27 -5.09 4.96 0.11
N ILE A 28 -4.70 4.78 -1.15
CA ILE A 28 -3.89 3.61 -1.56
C ILE A 28 -2.58 3.55 -0.78
N ARG A 29 -1.94 4.69 -0.54
CA ARG A 29 -0.66 4.83 0.16
C ARG A 29 -0.77 5.33 1.61
N ASP A 30 -1.92 5.12 2.25
CA ASP A 30 -2.14 5.58 3.64
C ASP A 30 -1.45 4.69 4.68
N THR A 31 -1.13 3.46 4.33
CA THR A 31 -0.39 2.57 5.22
C THR A 31 1.03 3.07 5.40
N ARG A 32 1.39 3.42 6.63
CA ARG A 32 2.74 3.84 6.96
C ARG A 32 3.54 2.66 7.52
N PRO A 33 4.87 2.63 7.31
CA PRO A 33 5.74 1.71 8.01
C PRO A 33 5.53 1.76 9.53
N ALA A 34 5.89 0.70 10.23
CA ALA A 34 5.81 0.65 11.67
C ALA A 34 6.96 1.48 12.31
N GLU A 35 6.89 1.66 13.62
CA GLU A 35 8.04 2.11 14.42
C GLU A 35 9.16 1.04 14.32
N ALA A 36 10.40 1.46 14.49
CA ALA A 36 11.58 0.59 14.31
C ALA A 36 11.60 -0.65 15.22
N ASP A 37 10.93 -0.59 16.35
CA ASP A 37 10.79 -1.68 17.33
C ASP A 37 9.55 -2.57 17.13
N GLN A 38 8.64 -2.20 16.22
CA GLN A 38 7.33 -2.84 16.06
C GLN A 38 7.09 -3.47 14.69
N GLY A 39 8.03 -3.35 13.76
CA GLY A 39 7.86 -3.85 12.41
C GLY A 39 9.15 -4.18 11.69
N VAL A 40 8.98 -4.80 10.53
CA VAL A 40 10.12 -5.20 9.69
C VAL A 40 10.83 -4.00 9.09
N LEU A 41 10.11 -2.95 8.74
CA LEU A 41 10.60 -1.78 8.01
C LEU A 41 10.22 -0.50 8.72
N ASP A 42 11.16 0.37 9.00
CA ASP A 42 10.92 1.70 9.52
C ASP A 42 10.77 2.76 8.41
N VAL A 43 10.29 3.96 8.76
CA VAL A 43 10.06 5.06 7.81
C VAL A 43 11.35 5.51 7.11
N LYS A 44 12.48 5.51 7.81
CA LYS A 44 13.76 5.93 7.24
C LYS A 44 14.23 4.96 6.17
N THR A 45 14.22 3.68 6.50
CA THR A 45 14.56 2.60 5.57
C THR A 45 13.60 2.59 4.38
N PHE A 46 12.28 2.72 4.62
CA PHE A 46 11.26 2.79 3.57
C PHE A 46 11.58 3.86 2.53
N ASN A 47 11.97 5.05 2.97
CA ASN A 47 12.34 6.15 2.08
C ASN A 47 13.69 5.93 1.41
N ALA A 48 14.69 5.42 2.15
CA ALA A 48 16.05 5.22 1.64
C ALA A 48 16.11 4.21 0.49
N ILE A 49 15.28 3.18 0.52
CA ILE A 49 15.20 2.15 -0.53
C ILE A 49 14.19 2.47 -1.64
N GLU A 50 13.60 3.66 -1.62
CA GLU A 50 12.66 4.11 -2.67
C GLU A 50 11.43 3.20 -2.80
N THR A 51 10.82 2.81 -1.68
CA THR A 51 9.71 1.85 -1.68
C THR A 51 8.49 2.35 -2.45
N ASP A 52 8.23 3.66 -2.49
CA ASP A 52 7.16 4.23 -3.32
C ASP A 52 7.42 4.00 -4.81
N ALA A 53 8.66 4.18 -5.28
CA ALA A 53 9.04 3.88 -6.66
C ALA A 53 8.96 2.37 -6.95
N LEU A 54 9.36 1.53 -5.98
CA LEU A 54 9.22 0.08 -6.08
C LEU A 54 7.75 -0.32 -6.21
N PHE A 55 6.85 0.29 -5.45
CA PHE A 55 5.42 0.07 -5.60
C PHE A 55 4.94 0.45 -7.00
N ASP A 56 5.31 1.62 -7.51
CA ASP A 56 4.93 2.05 -8.86
C ASP A 56 5.43 1.08 -9.94
N GLU A 57 6.61 0.48 -9.72
CA GLU A 57 7.18 -0.49 -10.65
C GLU A 57 6.43 -1.82 -10.66
N ILE A 58 6.01 -2.33 -9.50
CA ILE A 58 5.41 -3.66 -9.40
C ILE A 58 3.88 -3.66 -9.47
N ASN A 59 3.24 -2.49 -9.29
CA ASN A 59 1.80 -2.39 -9.23
C ASN A 59 1.14 -2.66 -10.59
N ARG A 60 0.40 -3.76 -10.64
CA ARG A 60 -0.47 -4.19 -11.75
C ARG A 60 -1.86 -4.52 -11.25
N ALA A 61 -2.18 -4.13 -9.99
CA ALA A 61 -3.50 -4.36 -9.42
C ALA A 61 -4.55 -3.47 -10.06
N GLU A 62 -5.70 -4.03 -10.34
CA GLU A 62 -6.82 -3.38 -11.03
C GLU A 62 -7.72 -2.62 -10.06
N THR A 63 -7.97 -3.20 -8.87
CA THR A 63 -8.84 -2.61 -7.84
C THR A 63 -8.07 -1.68 -6.91
N TRP A 64 -8.76 -0.72 -6.31
CA TRP A 64 -8.16 0.16 -5.32
C TRP A 64 -7.77 -0.58 -4.04
N ILE A 65 -8.59 -1.55 -3.65
CA ILE A 65 -8.27 -2.40 -2.50
C ILE A 65 -7.04 -3.27 -2.79
N GLY A 66 -6.87 -3.80 -4.00
CA GLY A 66 -5.70 -4.58 -4.41
C GLY A 66 -4.42 -3.75 -4.38
N GLN A 67 -4.48 -2.52 -4.91
CA GLN A 67 -3.36 -1.57 -4.84
C GLN A 67 -3.00 -1.24 -3.39
N SER A 68 -4.00 -1.03 -2.52
CA SER A 68 -3.78 -0.74 -1.10
C SER A 68 -3.20 -1.93 -0.34
N VAL A 69 -3.62 -3.16 -0.68
CA VAL A 69 -3.07 -4.41 -0.12
C VAL A 69 -1.61 -4.57 -0.53
N LEU A 70 -1.30 -4.40 -1.80
CA LEU A 70 0.07 -4.48 -2.32
C LEU A 70 0.98 -3.43 -1.69
N TYR A 71 0.50 -2.19 -1.57
CA TYR A 71 1.25 -1.13 -0.89
C TYR A 71 1.49 -1.45 0.58
N ARG A 72 0.48 -1.96 1.30
CA ARG A 72 0.63 -2.44 2.68
C ARG A 72 1.65 -3.55 2.79
N SER A 73 1.67 -4.50 1.86
CA SER A 73 2.64 -5.59 1.86
C SER A 73 4.08 -5.10 1.71
N LEU A 74 4.30 -3.96 1.03
CA LEU A 74 5.60 -3.30 0.95
C LEU A 74 5.91 -2.43 2.18
N ALA A 75 4.92 -1.67 2.67
CA ALA A 75 5.12 -0.77 3.82
C ALA A 75 5.19 -1.52 5.16
N ARG A 76 4.54 -2.67 5.25
CA ARG A 76 4.49 -3.54 6.44
C ARG A 76 4.67 -5.00 6.04
N PRO A 77 5.85 -5.37 5.54
CA PRO A 77 6.13 -6.75 5.13
C PRO A 77 6.02 -7.70 6.32
N THR A 78 5.68 -8.94 6.03
CA THR A 78 5.61 -9.99 7.04
C THR A 78 6.92 -10.75 7.14
N HIS A 79 7.26 -11.23 8.34
CA HIS A 79 8.34 -12.19 8.56
C HIS A 79 7.83 -13.62 8.80
N ASP A 80 6.52 -13.85 8.67
CA ASP A 80 5.92 -15.18 8.78
C ASP A 80 6.22 -16.04 7.54
N ALA A 81 7.21 -16.92 7.66
CA ALA A 81 7.62 -17.81 6.59
C ALA A 81 6.48 -18.73 6.10
N GLN A 82 5.58 -19.17 6.98
CA GLN A 82 4.47 -20.04 6.61
C GLN A 82 3.45 -19.30 5.74
N LEU A 83 3.13 -18.06 6.10
CA LEU A 83 2.25 -17.21 5.30
C LEU A 83 2.84 -16.94 3.91
N LEU A 84 4.14 -16.62 3.86
CA LEU A 84 4.84 -16.39 2.59
C LEU A 84 4.85 -17.64 1.70
N GLN A 85 5.10 -18.82 2.28
CA GLN A 85 5.04 -20.10 1.54
C GLN A 85 3.64 -20.36 0.99
N LYS A 86 2.58 -20.14 1.77
CA LYS A 86 1.18 -20.26 1.32
C LYS A 86 0.86 -19.30 0.16
N LYS A 87 1.32 -18.05 0.21
CA LYS A 87 1.18 -17.09 -0.89
C LYS A 87 1.89 -17.57 -2.16
N GLN A 88 3.09 -18.11 -2.02
CA GLN A 88 3.85 -18.67 -3.14
C GLN A 88 3.19 -19.91 -3.75
N GLU A 89 2.58 -20.78 -2.93
CA GLU A 89 1.78 -21.91 -3.44
C GLU A 89 0.62 -21.39 -4.32
N ALA A 90 -0.05 -20.32 -3.90
CA ALA A 90 -1.09 -19.70 -4.71
C ALA A 90 -0.55 -19.11 -6.02
N LEU A 91 0.60 -18.46 -6.00
CA LEU A 91 1.26 -17.93 -7.22
C LEU A 91 1.70 -19.04 -8.17
N ARG A 92 2.19 -20.17 -7.65
CA ARG A 92 2.51 -21.35 -8.49
C ARG A 92 1.25 -21.93 -9.11
N GLU A 93 0.16 -22.05 -8.35
CA GLU A 93 -1.13 -22.51 -8.88
C GLU A 93 -1.65 -21.61 -10.00
N LEU A 94 -1.52 -20.27 -9.86
CA LEU A 94 -1.87 -19.32 -10.92
C LEU A 94 -1.00 -19.48 -12.16
N ALA A 95 0.28 -19.79 -12.00
CA ALA A 95 1.19 -20.02 -13.10
C ALA A 95 0.88 -21.33 -13.85
N ASP A 96 0.50 -22.37 -13.11
CA ASP A 96 0.27 -23.73 -13.63
C ASP A 96 -1.17 -23.95 -14.16
N ASN A 97 -2.12 -23.06 -13.79
CA ASN A 97 -3.53 -23.19 -14.15
C ASN A 97 -4.07 -21.94 -14.87
N PRO A 98 -3.92 -21.87 -16.22
CA PRO A 98 -4.40 -20.72 -17.00
C PRO A 98 -5.91 -20.49 -16.93
N GLU A 99 -6.71 -21.54 -16.71
CA GLU A 99 -8.16 -21.43 -16.58
C GLU A 99 -8.55 -20.70 -15.28
N LEU A 100 -7.94 -21.11 -14.17
CA LEU A 100 -8.11 -20.44 -12.88
C LEU A 100 -7.63 -18.98 -12.95
N HIS A 101 -6.46 -18.74 -13.53
CA HIS A 101 -5.92 -17.41 -13.72
C HIS A 101 -6.90 -16.50 -14.48
N ALA A 102 -7.41 -16.96 -15.63
CA ALA A 102 -8.38 -16.21 -16.42
C ALA A 102 -9.73 -16.00 -15.71
N ALA A 103 -10.13 -16.95 -14.84
CA ALA A 103 -11.34 -16.81 -14.03
C ALA A 103 -11.17 -15.73 -12.97
N LEU A 104 -10.03 -15.71 -12.26
CA LEU A 104 -9.73 -14.69 -11.24
C LEU A 104 -9.52 -13.30 -11.86
N GLU A 105 -8.89 -13.19 -13.03
CA GLU A 105 -8.81 -11.91 -13.75
C GLU A 105 -10.18 -11.35 -14.11
N ARG A 106 -11.08 -12.20 -14.62
CA ARG A 106 -12.46 -11.78 -14.94
C ARG A 106 -13.21 -11.35 -13.69
N PHE A 107 -13.09 -12.11 -12.61
CA PHE A 107 -13.68 -11.80 -11.32
C PHE A 107 -13.22 -10.41 -10.83
N VAL A 108 -11.91 -10.15 -10.79
CA VAL A 108 -11.37 -8.86 -10.36
C VAL A 108 -11.85 -7.71 -11.26
N LYS A 109 -11.82 -7.89 -12.60
CA LYS A 109 -12.30 -6.87 -13.55
C LYS A 109 -13.78 -6.54 -13.41
N GLN A 110 -14.62 -7.52 -13.09
CA GLN A 110 -16.03 -7.27 -12.78
C GLN A 110 -16.19 -6.42 -11.52
N MET A 111 -15.38 -6.68 -10.49
CA MET A 111 -15.43 -5.93 -9.24
C MET A 111 -14.96 -4.47 -9.37
N VAL A 112 -14.03 -4.17 -10.27
CA VAL A 112 -13.55 -2.79 -10.52
C VAL A 112 -14.70 -1.83 -10.82
N ALA A 113 -15.69 -2.24 -11.60
CA ALA A 113 -16.79 -1.39 -12.02
C ALA A 113 -17.69 -0.91 -10.86
N GLY A 114 -17.81 -1.70 -9.80
CA GLY A 114 -18.69 -1.39 -8.65
C GLY A 114 -17.94 -0.92 -7.40
N GLU A 115 -16.63 -0.96 -7.40
CA GLU A 115 -15.81 -0.68 -6.21
C GLU A 115 -16.00 0.75 -5.69
N GLU A 116 -16.05 1.75 -6.57
CA GLU A 116 -16.32 3.14 -6.21
C GLU A 116 -17.67 3.29 -5.48
N SER A 117 -18.71 2.62 -5.97
CA SER A 117 -20.03 2.64 -5.36
C SER A 117 -20.06 2.04 -3.96
N LEU A 118 -19.27 0.99 -3.72
CA LEU A 118 -19.11 0.43 -2.38
C LEU A 118 -18.49 1.46 -1.42
N TYR A 119 -17.40 2.11 -1.83
CA TYR A 119 -16.76 3.10 -0.94
C TYR A 119 -17.64 4.31 -0.72
N TYR A 120 -18.37 4.73 -1.76
CA TYR A 120 -19.37 5.79 -1.60
C TYR A 120 -20.49 5.37 -0.62
N LEU A 121 -20.98 4.13 -0.72
CA LEU A 121 -21.92 3.58 0.26
C LEU A 121 -21.39 3.65 1.69
N LEU A 122 -20.10 3.31 1.90
CA LEU A 122 -19.53 3.20 3.24
C LEU A 122 -19.11 4.56 3.83
N TYR A 123 -18.66 5.51 3.01
CA TYR A 123 -18.01 6.74 3.46
C TYR A 123 -18.58 8.02 2.84
N GLY A 124 -19.37 7.91 1.77
CA GLY A 124 -19.96 9.06 1.07
C GLY A 124 -21.00 9.81 1.89
N GLU A 125 -21.18 11.05 1.54
CA GLU A 125 -22.27 11.88 2.05
C GLU A 125 -23.39 11.89 1.01
N PHE A 126 -24.57 11.49 1.46
CA PHE A 126 -25.76 11.51 0.62
C PHE A 126 -26.48 12.84 0.77
N ASN A 127 -26.70 13.52 -0.33
CA ASN A 127 -27.45 14.78 -0.34
C ASN A 127 -28.94 14.51 -0.26
N GLY A 128 -29.59 15.03 0.78
CA GLY A 128 -31.05 14.96 0.95
C GLY A 128 -31.71 16.15 0.30
N GLY A 129 -32.13 16.03 -0.95
CA GLY A 129 -32.84 17.09 -1.68
C GLY A 129 -32.65 16.97 -3.18
N LEU A 130 -33.31 17.85 -3.93
CA LEU A 130 -33.04 18.00 -5.35
C LEU A 130 -31.56 18.39 -5.47
N ALA A 131 -30.76 17.52 -6.07
CA ALA A 131 -29.35 17.78 -6.30
C ALA A 131 -29.21 19.08 -7.07
N THR A 132 -28.58 20.07 -6.49
CA THR A 132 -28.10 21.23 -7.22
C THR A 132 -26.82 20.79 -7.90
N ASP A 133 -26.75 20.94 -9.22
CA ASP A 133 -25.51 20.71 -9.97
C ASP A 133 -24.36 21.42 -9.28
N ASP A 134 -23.49 20.67 -8.63
CA ASP A 134 -22.15 21.17 -8.35
C ASP A 134 -21.34 20.99 -9.64
N PRO A 135 -20.98 22.10 -10.34
CA PRO A 135 -20.28 22.00 -11.61
C PRO A 135 -18.91 21.31 -11.50
N LYS A 136 -18.44 20.99 -10.30
CA LYS A 136 -17.20 20.26 -10.03
C LYS A 136 -17.37 18.74 -10.06
N ASN A 137 -18.60 18.21 -9.95
CA ASN A 137 -18.87 16.77 -9.91
C ASN A 137 -19.63 16.37 -11.18
N LYS A 138 -18.90 16.00 -12.24
CA LYS A 138 -19.48 15.57 -13.53
C LYS A 138 -20.27 14.26 -13.47
N THR A 139 -20.26 13.54 -12.34
CA THR A 139 -20.95 12.27 -12.12
C THR A 139 -22.34 12.42 -11.51
N GLU A 140 -22.63 13.52 -10.85
CA GLU A 140 -24.00 13.81 -10.36
C GLU A 140 -24.82 14.48 -11.44
N LYS A 141 -25.31 13.70 -12.40
CA LYS A 141 -26.42 14.13 -13.24
C LYS A 141 -27.66 14.24 -12.36
N LEU A 142 -28.41 15.34 -12.51
CA LEU A 142 -29.76 15.52 -11.99
C LEU A 142 -30.67 14.37 -12.47
N GLU A 143 -30.58 13.22 -11.85
CA GLU A 143 -31.56 12.18 -12.03
C GLU A 143 -32.67 12.39 -11.01
N PHE A 144 -33.88 12.47 -11.51
CA PHE A 144 -35.09 12.57 -10.71
C PHE A 144 -35.19 11.32 -9.82
N GLY A 145 -34.89 11.43 -8.56
CA GLY A 145 -34.84 10.30 -7.63
C GLY A 145 -33.45 9.98 -7.07
N GLY A 146 -32.40 10.66 -7.52
CA GLY A 146 -31.01 10.25 -7.31
C GLY A 146 -30.29 10.78 -6.10
N TYR A 147 -30.89 11.45 -5.16
CA TYR A 147 -30.10 12.02 -4.09
C TYR A 147 -29.52 10.94 -3.15
N GLY A 148 -28.58 10.19 -3.68
CA GLY A 148 -27.81 9.16 -2.99
C GLY A 148 -28.43 7.76 -2.97
N TYR A 149 -29.63 7.56 -3.49
CA TYR A 149 -30.25 6.23 -3.46
C TYR A 149 -29.68 5.28 -4.49
N HIS A 150 -29.30 5.77 -5.67
CA HIS A 150 -28.64 4.93 -6.67
C HIS A 150 -27.29 4.45 -6.15
N GLN A 151 -26.47 5.34 -5.63
CA GLN A 151 -25.18 4.97 -5.04
C GLN A 151 -25.33 4.01 -3.85
N PHE A 152 -26.39 4.15 -3.06
CA PHE A 152 -26.68 3.18 -1.99
C PHE A 152 -27.01 1.80 -2.55
N ILE A 153 -27.84 1.72 -3.60
CA ILE A 153 -28.21 0.46 -4.25
C ILE A 153 -27.00 -0.15 -4.94
N ASP A 154 -26.26 0.63 -5.73
CA ASP A 154 -25.08 0.16 -6.46
C ASP A 154 -23.98 -0.34 -5.52
N GLY A 155 -23.75 0.36 -4.40
CA GLY A 155 -22.79 -0.09 -3.40
C GLY A 155 -23.22 -1.36 -2.66
N THR A 156 -24.54 -1.57 -2.43
CA THR A 156 -25.03 -2.85 -1.89
C THR A 156 -24.99 -3.96 -2.94
N GLN A 157 -25.22 -3.63 -4.21
CA GLN A 157 -25.14 -4.59 -5.32
C GLN A 157 -23.70 -5.12 -5.48
N PHE A 158 -22.68 -4.24 -5.39
CA PHE A 158 -21.29 -4.70 -5.38
C PHE A 158 -21.04 -5.80 -4.33
N ALA A 159 -21.57 -5.63 -3.12
CA ALA A 159 -21.39 -6.63 -2.06
C ALA A 159 -22.14 -7.94 -2.33
N VAL A 160 -23.25 -7.88 -3.07
CA VAL A 160 -23.97 -9.08 -3.54
C VAL A 160 -23.18 -9.78 -4.64
N ASP A 161 -22.76 -9.03 -5.65
CA ASP A 161 -21.98 -9.53 -6.78
C ASP A 161 -20.66 -10.16 -6.31
N LEU A 162 -20.00 -9.55 -5.31
CA LEU A 162 -18.77 -10.10 -4.71
C LEU A 162 -18.96 -11.53 -4.20
N VAL A 163 -20.10 -11.82 -3.57
CA VAL A 163 -20.39 -13.17 -3.05
C VAL A 163 -20.76 -14.13 -4.19
N GLU A 164 -21.64 -13.69 -5.09
CA GLU A 164 -22.14 -14.53 -6.18
C GLU A 164 -21.02 -14.93 -7.14
N GLU A 165 -20.18 -13.99 -7.51
CA GLU A 165 -19.03 -14.23 -8.40
C GLU A 165 -17.93 -15.05 -7.69
N ALA A 166 -17.71 -14.84 -6.37
CA ALA A 166 -16.75 -15.65 -5.61
C ALA A 166 -17.20 -17.12 -5.49
N ASP A 167 -18.50 -17.36 -5.30
CA ASP A 167 -19.05 -18.73 -5.23
C ASP A 167 -19.01 -19.45 -6.60
N ALA A 168 -19.02 -18.69 -7.70
CA ALA A 168 -18.91 -19.20 -9.06
C ALA A 168 -17.48 -19.53 -9.52
N LEU A 169 -16.46 -19.18 -8.73
CA LEU A 169 -15.07 -19.44 -9.06
C LEU A 169 -14.76 -20.95 -9.13
N PRO A 170 -13.87 -21.36 -10.02
CA PRO A 170 -13.45 -22.75 -10.10
C PRO A 170 -12.74 -23.21 -8.81
N PRO A 171 -12.75 -24.52 -8.50
CA PRO A 171 -12.11 -25.03 -7.30
C PRO A 171 -10.60 -24.77 -7.30
N VAL A 172 -10.07 -24.32 -6.16
CA VAL A 172 -8.65 -23.99 -5.96
C VAL A 172 -7.95 -25.04 -5.10
N ARG A 173 -6.66 -25.25 -5.36
CA ARG A 173 -5.83 -26.22 -4.65
C ARG A 173 -5.13 -25.60 -3.46
N SER A 174 -4.55 -24.39 -3.64
CA SER A 174 -3.81 -23.69 -2.58
C SER A 174 -4.70 -23.35 -1.40
N ALA A 175 -4.16 -23.52 -0.21
CA ALA A 175 -4.88 -23.18 1.03
C ALA A 175 -5.16 -21.67 1.09
N TYR A 176 -4.22 -20.86 0.63
CA TYR A 176 -4.34 -19.39 0.68
C TYR A 176 -5.52 -18.88 -0.16
N LEU A 177 -5.60 -19.26 -1.45
CA LEU A 177 -6.74 -18.86 -2.31
C LEU A 177 -8.06 -19.38 -1.76
N ARG A 178 -8.07 -20.62 -1.23
CA ARG A 178 -9.27 -21.20 -0.63
C ARG A 178 -9.76 -20.39 0.58
N GLU A 179 -8.85 -19.97 1.46
CA GLU A 179 -9.17 -19.12 2.62
C GLU A 179 -9.75 -17.77 2.19
N LEU A 180 -9.21 -17.16 1.11
CA LEU A 180 -9.70 -15.89 0.58
C LEU A 180 -11.09 -16.01 -0.05
N ILE A 181 -11.30 -16.99 -0.91
CA ILE A 181 -12.60 -17.25 -1.56
C ILE A 181 -13.65 -17.60 -0.49
N GLN A 182 -13.30 -18.46 0.47
CA GLN A 182 -14.20 -18.85 1.54
C GLN A 182 -14.61 -17.63 2.40
N ALA A 183 -13.73 -16.69 2.65
CA ALA A 183 -14.07 -15.48 3.41
C ALA A 183 -15.11 -14.61 2.71
N MET A 184 -15.10 -14.55 1.37
CA MET A 184 -16.13 -13.86 0.59
C MET A 184 -17.46 -14.62 0.60
N VAL A 185 -17.43 -15.95 0.45
CA VAL A 185 -18.63 -16.81 0.53
C VAL A 185 -19.23 -16.79 1.94
N ASP A 186 -18.42 -16.82 2.98
CA ASP A 186 -18.88 -16.72 4.39
C ASP A 186 -19.57 -15.39 4.68
N PHE A 187 -19.11 -14.30 4.07
CA PHE A 187 -19.81 -13.01 4.17
C PHE A 187 -21.25 -13.13 3.65
N GLY A 188 -21.51 -13.91 2.61
CA GLY A 188 -22.85 -14.21 2.09
C GLY A 188 -23.83 -14.80 3.13
N ASN A 189 -23.30 -15.45 4.17
CA ASN A 189 -24.08 -15.98 5.29
C ASN A 189 -24.27 -14.97 6.43
N SER A 190 -23.64 -13.79 6.36
CA SER A 190 -23.70 -12.78 7.41
C SER A 190 -25.03 -12.03 7.45
N ARG A 191 -25.32 -11.46 8.61
CA ARG A 191 -26.47 -10.55 8.76
C ARG A 191 -26.30 -9.27 7.92
N THR A 192 -25.08 -8.78 7.80
CA THR A 192 -24.76 -7.59 7.00
C THR A 192 -25.08 -7.83 5.53
N TYR A 193 -24.67 -8.95 4.97
CA TYR A 193 -25.02 -9.34 3.61
C TYR A 193 -26.53 -9.44 3.42
N ALA A 194 -27.25 -10.09 4.34
CA ALA A 194 -28.70 -10.20 4.26
C ALA A 194 -29.42 -8.85 4.29
N LEU A 195 -28.84 -7.82 4.95
CA LEU A 195 -29.35 -6.45 4.92
C LEU A 195 -28.99 -5.73 3.61
N MET A 196 -27.84 -5.99 3.03
CA MET A 196 -27.44 -5.45 1.72
C MET A 196 -28.24 -6.06 0.58
N HIS A 197 -28.38 -7.37 0.58
CA HIS A 197 -29.21 -8.08 -0.41
C HIS A 197 -30.69 -7.71 -0.30
N GLY A 198 -31.15 -7.39 0.91
CA GLY A 198 -32.55 -7.03 1.18
C GLY A 198 -33.53 -8.22 1.09
N PRO A 199 -34.81 -8.01 1.30
CA PRO A 199 -35.48 -6.75 1.73
C PRO A 199 -35.16 -6.37 3.19
N ILE A 200 -35.11 -5.06 3.44
CA ILE A 200 -34.93 -4.48 4.78
C ILE A 200 -36.31 -4.13 5.36
N TYR A 201 -36.49 -4.46 6.62
CA TYR A 201 -37.67 -4.08 7.40
C TYR A 201 -37.25 -3.21 8.60
N VAL A 202 -37.99 -2.16 8.88
CA VAL A 202 -37.74 -1.29 10.03
C VAL A 202 -38.86 -1.52 11.05
N ILE A 203 -38.50 -2.07 12.22
CA ILE A 203 -39.44 -2.38 13.30
C ILE A 203 -38.84 -1.82 14.59
N ASP A 204 -39.59 -0.97 15.28
CA ASP A 204 -39.15 -0.32 16.52
C ASP A 204 -37.75 0.32 16.42
N GLY A 205 -37.50 0.99 15.30
CA GLY A 205 -36.23 1.63 15.03
C GLY A 205 -35.03 0.67 14.79
N LYS A 206 -35.32 -0.63 14.66
CA LYS A 206 -34.30 -1.67 14.37
C LYS A 206 -34.44 -2.24 12.96
N PHE A 207 -33.33 -2.46 12.30
CA PHE A 207 -33.31 -3.13 11.00
C PHE A 207 -33.47 -4.64 11.17
N LYS A 208 -34.34 -5.21 10.36
CA LYS A 208 -34.63 -6.64 10.35
C LYS A 208 -34.49 -7.19 8.94
N THR A 209 -33.92 -8.38 8.83
CA THR A 209 -33.89 -9.17 7.61
C THR A 209 -35.21 -9.94 7.41
N SER A 210 -35.38 -10.59 6.26
CA SER A 210 -36.53 -11.47 6.00
C SER A 210 -36.69 -12.59 7.03
N LYS A 211 -35.54 -13.09 7.56
CA LYS A 211 -35.53 -14.17 8.59
C LYS A 211 -35.89 -13.66 9.98
N GLU A 212 -35.64 -12.39 10.26
CA GLU A 212 -35.82 -11.75 11.58
C GLU A 212 -37.21 -11.05 11.74
N LYS A 213 -37.95 -10.87 10.66
CA LYS A 213 -39.30 -10.23 10.73
C LYS A 213 -40.32 -11.15 11.43
N PRO A 214 -41.30 -10.57 12.17
CA PRO A 214 -42.42 -11.33 12.73
C PRO A 214 -43.22 -12.02 11.63
N ARG A 215 -43.57 -13.29 11.82
CA ARG A 215 -44.35 -14.09 10.85
C ARG A 215 -45.81 -13.62 10.70
N TYR A 216 -46.36 -13.03 11.73
CA TYR A 216 -47.78 -12.76 11.84
C TYR A 216 -48.18 -11.30 11.59
N LEU A 217 -47.22 -10.39 11.42
CA LEU A 217 -47.50 -8.96 11.17
C LEU A 217 -47.01 -8.57 9.76
N PRO A 218 -47.88 -7.96 8.94
CA PRO A 218 -47.46 -7.39 7.68
C PRO A 218 -46.60 -6.14 7.95
N VAL A 219 -45.30 -6.29 7.86
CA VAL A 219 -44.34 -5.18 8.00
C VAL A 219 -43.97 -4.66 6.63
N PRO A 220 -44.12 -3.34 6.37
CA PRO A 220 -43.76 -2.77 5.09
C PRO A 220 -42.22 -2.88 4.86
N ARG A 221 -41.88 -3.30 3.66
CA ARG A 221 -40.50 -3.33 3.19
C ARG A 221 -39.99 -1.91 3.01
N PHE A 222 -38.83 -1.58 3.57
CA PHE A 222 -38.15 -0.34 3.24
C PHE A 222 -37.64 -0.39 1.78
N ARG A 223 -37.95 0.67 1.03
CA ARG A 223 -37.41 0.89 -0.32
C ARG A 223 -36.79 2.28 -0.35
N PRO A 224 -35.49 2.40 -0.68
CA PRO A 224 -34.88 3.70 -0.93
C PRO A 224 -35.58 4.36 -2.12
N SER A 225 -36.46 5.32 -1.85
CA SER A 225 -37.24 6.01 -2.87
C SER A 225 -37.75 7.35 -2.36
N MET A 226 -37.68 8.38 -3.19
CA MET A 226 -38.31 9.68 -2.91
C MET A 226 -39.84 9.59 -2.89
N PHE A 227 -40.40 8.66 -3.65
CA PHE A 227 -41.86 8.52 -3.76
C PHE A 227 -42.37 7.56 -2.70
N LYS A 228 -42.96 8.14 -1.63
CA LYS A 228 -43.64 7.42 -0.56
C LYS A 228 -45.14 7.67 -0.67
N TRP A 229 -45.91 6.61 -0.73
CA TRP A 229 -47.36 6.71 -0.86
C TRP A 229 -48.04 7.51 0.28
N LEU A 230 -47.58 7.34 1.51
CA LEU A 230 -48.20 8.00 2.66
C LEU A 230 -48.05 9.53 2.64
N PRO A 231 -46.80 10.10 2.44
CA PRO A 231 -46.65 11.54 2.27
C PRO A 231 -47.39 12.10 1.04
N ILE A 232 -47.46 11.37 -0.04
CA ILE A 232 -48.21 11.76 -1.24
C ILE A 232 -49.72 11.81 -0.93
N LEU A 233 -50.27 10.80 -0.24
CA LEU A 233 -51.66 10.79 0.17
C LEU A 233 -51.99 11.95 1.14
N ILE A 234 -51.11 12.24 2.09
CA ILE A 234 -51.23 13.38 2.99
C ILE A 234 -51.25 14.69 2.19
N PHE A 235 -50.33 14.84 1.25
CA PHE A 235 -50.28 16.04 0.39
C PHE A 235 -51.54 16.20 -0.43
N VAL A 236 -51.98 15.12 -1.11
CA VAL A 236 -53.26 15.13 -1.87
C VAL A 236 -54.45 15.46 -0.97
N SER A 237 -54.47 14.92 0.25
CA SER A 237 -55.55 15.23 1.22
C SER A 237 -55.54 16.69 1.65
N ILE A 238 -54.36 17.27 1.88
CA ILE A 238 -54.21 18.70 2.21
C ILE A 238 -54.67 19.56 1.03
N VAL A 239 -54.24 19.25 -0.19
CA VAL A 239 -54.65 20.00 -1.40
C VAL A 239 -56.15 19.92 -1.61
N SER A 240 -56.73 18.72 -1.46
CA SER A 240 -58.17 18.52 -1.57
C SER A 240 -58.92 19.28 -0.47
N GLY A 241 -58.43 19.22 0.78
CA GLY A 241 -59.01 19.97 1.90
C GLY A 241 -58.98 21.48 1.67
N LEU A 242 -57.89 22.02 1.19
CA LEU A 242 -57.77 23.43 0.82
C LEU A 242 -58.73 23.80 -0.31
N TYR A 243 -58.87 22.94 -1.33
CA TYR A 243 -59.80 23.16 -2.42
C TYR A 243 -61.23 23.29 -1.90
N PHE A 244 -61.72 22.34 -1.11
CA PHE A 244 -63.08 22.39 -0.53
C PHE A 244 -63.26 23.57 0.43
N PHE A 245 -62.24 23.93 1.22
CA PHE A 245 -62.30 25.08 2.12
C PHE A 245 -62.48 26.39 1.35
N PHE A 246 -61.65 26.63 0.34
CA PHE A 246 -61.71 27.85 -0.46
C PHE A 246 -62.97 27.90 -1.35
N GLN A 247 -63.45 26.78 -1.86
CA GLN A 247 -64.69 26.71 -2.63
C GLN A 247 -65.86 27.17 -1.82
N ASN A 248 -65.99 26.77 -0.55
CA ASN A 248 -67.08 27.18 0.33
C ASN A 248 -66.97 28.62 0.83
N MET A 249 -65.77 29.14 0.95
CA MET A 249 -65.53 30.49 1.47
C MET A 249 -65.64 31.58 0.42
N TRP A 250 -65.34 31.27 -0.86
CA TRP A 250 -65.27 32.25 -1.94
C TRP A 250 -66.05 31.80 -3.18
N ALA A 251 -67.31 31.43 -2.97
CA ALA A 251 -68.17 30.96 -4.05
C ALA A 251 -68.42 31.98 -5.19
N GLU A 252 -68.10 33.28 -4.93
CA GLU A 252 -68.27 34.36 -5.93
C GLU A 252 -67.02 34.51 -6.87
N LEU A 253 -65.90 33.93 -6.57
CA LEU A 253 -64.65 34.15 -7.34
C LEU A 253 -64.44 33.22 -8.54
N GLY A 254 -65.33 32.26 -8.73
CA GLY A 254 -65.22 31.28 -9.83
C GLY A 254 -64.14 30.20 -9.62
N GLU A 255 -64.47 28.96 -9.96
CA GLU A 255 -63.65 27.76 -9.74
C GLU A 255 -62.22 27.87 -10.32
N THR A 256 -62.04 28.60 -11.41
CA THR A 256 -60.75 28.78 -12.10
C THR A 256 -59.73 29.54 -11.25
N TYR A 257 -60.13 30.61 -10.58
CA TYR A 257 -59.23 31.44 -9.74
C TYR A 257 -58.89 30.72 -8.44
N ILE A 258 -59.80 29.92 -7.89
CA ILE A 258 -59.56 29.09 -6.72
C ILE A 258 -58.51 28.02 -7.07
N GLY A 259 -58.66 27.37 -8.24
CA GLY A 259 -57.69 26.40 -8.74
C GLY A 259 -56.28 26.99 -8.90
N TYR A 260 -56.15 28.17 -9.50
CA TYR A 260 -54.86 28.87 -9.62
C TYR A 260 -54.25 29.24 -8.26
N GLY A 261 -55.08 29.71 -7.30
CA GLY A 261 -54.60 30.06 -5.96
C GLY A 261 -54.05 28.84 -5.22
N ILE A 262 -54.73 27.71 -5.30
CA ILE A 262 -54.26 26.43 -4.71
C ILE A 262 -52.99 25.95 -5.39
N LEU A 263 -52.93 26.04 -6.74
CA LEU A 263 -51.74 25.64 -7.49
C LEU A 263 -50.51 26.50 -7.10
N ILE A 264 -50.66 27.82 -7.00
CA ILE A 264 -49.58 28.74 -6.58
C ILE A 264 -49.10 28.43 -5.16
N LEU A 265 -50.02 28.02 -4.26
CA LEU A 265 -49.68 27.69 -2.87
C LEU A 265 -49.04 26.31 -2.73
N THR A 266 -49.46 25.33 -3.52
CA THR A 266 -49.08 23.92 -3.35
C THR A 266 -47.88 23.51 -4.16
N VAL A 267 -47.67 24.08 -5.35
CA VAL A 267 -46.49 23.75 -6.20
C VAL A 267 -45.15 24.02 -5.48
N PRO A 268 -44.93 25.16 -4.80
CA PRO A 268 -43.71 25.39 -4.05
C PRO A 268 -43.52 24.46 -2.83
N MET A 269 -44.59 23.83 -2.33
CA MET A 269 -44.50 22.88 -1.22
C MET A 269 -43.99 21.50 -1.65
N ILE A 270 -44.09 21.14 -2.92
CA ILE A 270 -43.66 19.83 -3.42
C ILE A 270 -42.17 19.57 -3.16
N PRO A 271 -41.22 20.46 -3.54
CA PRO A 271 -39.82 20.27 -3.24
C PRO A 271 -39.54 20.15 -1.73
N ILE A 272 -40.21 20.95 -0.92
CA ILE A 272 -40.06 20.94 0.55
C ILE A 272 -40.48 19.58 1.13
N ILE A 273 -41.61 19.05 0.68
CA ILE A 273 -42.13 17.74 1.12
C ILE A 273 -41.19 16.62 0.67
N LEU A 274 -40.75 16.65 -0.59
CA LEU A 274 -39.78 15.68 -1.09
C LEU A 274 -38.47 15.75 -0.30
N GLN A 275 -37.96 16.94 -0.01
CA GLN A 275 -36.76 17.11 0.80
C GLN A 275 -36.97 16.59 2.24
N ALA A 276 -38.12 16.81 2.85
CA ALA A 276 -38.43 16.30 4.19
C ALA A 276 -38.45 14.76 4.22
N ILE A 277 -39.11 14.13 3.22
CA ILE A 277 -39.16 12.67 3.09
C ILE A 277 -37.72 12.13 2.97
N CYS A 278 -36.95 12.73 2.09
CA CYS A 278 -35.59 12.34 1.82
C CYS A 278 -34.70 12.46 3.06
N SER A 279 -34.73 13.61 3.72
CA SER A 279 -34.00 13.84 4.96
C SER A 279 -34.38 12.85 6.06
N SER A 280 -35.66 12.48 6.14
CA SER A 280 -36.14 11.45 7.07
C SER A 280 -35.55 10.08 6.76
N ASP A 281 -35.60 9.64 5.51
CA ASP A 281 -35.02 8.34 5.11
C ASP A 281 -33.53 8.29 5.33
N LEU A 282 -32.80 9.36 4.99
CA LEU A 282 -31.36 9.46 5.21
C LEU A 282 -31.00 9.29 6.69
N LYS A 283 -31.67 10.08 7.55
CA LYS A 283 -31.36 10.08 9.00
C LYS A 283 -31.81 8.81 9.70
N SER A 284 -32.98 8.25 9.32
CA SER A 284 -33.56 7.12 10.04
C SER A 284 -33.13 5.75 9.52
N VAL A 285 -32.68 5.65 8.26
CA VAL A 285 -32.38 4.37 7.63
C VAL A 285 -31.00 4.35 6.96
N ILE A 286 -30.74 5.25 6.03
CA ILE A 286 -29.54 5.18 5.18
C ILE A 286 -28.26 5.34 6.01
N TYR A 287 -28.09 6.44 6.76
CA TYR A 287 -26.91 6.65 7.58
C TYR A 287 -26.73 5.61 8.71
N PRO A 288 -27.78 5.16 9.41
CA PRO A 288 -27.63 4.06 10.35
C PRO A 288 -27.20 2.73 9.70
N LEU A 289 -27.70 2.40 8.50
CA LEU A 289 -27.26 1.24 7.73
C LEU A 289 -25.80 1.40 7.27
N GLN A 290 -25.43 2.56 6.71
CA GLN A 290 -24.06 2.88 6.34
C GLN A 290 -23.11 2.65 7.53
N LYS A 291 -23.47 3.16 8.72
CA LYS A 291 -22.68 2.97 9.94
C LYS A 291 -22.57 1.49 10.34
N LEU A 292 -23.64 0.71 10.14
CA LEU A 292 -23.63 -0.73 10.40
C LEU A 292 -22.72 -1.45 9.41
N PHE A 293 -22.85 -1.17 8.12
CA PHE A 293 -22.05 -1.78 7.06
C PHE A 293 -20.55 -1.48 7.24
N ARG A 294 -20.21 -0.22 7.52
CA ARG A 294 -18.83 0.19 7.78
C ARG A 294 -18.18 -0.51 8.97
N LYS A 295 -18.98 -0.98 9.94
CA LYS A 295 -18.48 -1.68 11.14
C LYS A 295 -18.49 -3.19 11.00
N SER A 296 -18.96 -3.75 9.89
CA SER A 296 -19.00 -5.20 9.70
C SER A 296 -17.61 -5.77 9.46
N PRO A 297 -17.11 -6.63 10.35
CA PRO A 297 -15.82 -7.29 10.14
C PRO A 297 -15.88 -8.31 9.00
N GLU A 298 -17.05 -8.92 8.76
CA GLU A 298 -17.23 -9.90 7.69
C GLU A 298 -17.13 -9.23 6.31
N LEU A 299 -17.78 -8.07 6.13
CA LEU A 299 -17.65 -7.28 4.91
C LEU A 299 -16.21 -6.83 4.72
N ALA A 300 -15.56 -6.34 5.80
CA ALA A 300 -14.19 -5.94 5.80
C ALA A 300 -13.28 -7.05 5.28
N LYS A 301 -13.41 -8.23 5.85
CA LYS A 301 -12.62 -9.40 5.48
C LYS A 301 -12.87 -9.83 4.04
N ALA A 302 -14.14 -9.79 3.58
CA ALA A 302 -14.49 -10.19 2.22
C ALA A 302 -13.85 -9.27 1.17
N VAL A 303 -13.94 -7.95 1.36
CA VAL A 303 -13.34 -6.98 0.42
C VAL A 303 -11.81 -6.99 0.50
N GLU A 304 -11.23 -7.19 1.68
CA GLU A 304 -9.79 -7.37 1.81
C GLU A 304 -9.31 -8.64 1.11
N SER A 305 -10.11 -9.72 1.12
CA SER A 305 -9.82 -10.95 0.38
C SER A 305 -9.81 -10.73 -1.13
N LEU A 306 -10.72 -9.91 -1.68
CA LEU A 306 -10.66 -9.47 -3.08
C LEU A 306 -9.34 -8.75 -3.37
N GLY A 307 -8.94 -7.81 -2.50
CA GLY A 307 -7.67 -7.09 -2.65
C GLY A 307 -6.45 -8.00 -2.60
N MET A 308 -6.47 -9.05 -1.76
CA MET A 308 -5.37 -10.03 -1.68
C MET A 308 -5.30 -10.92 -2.94
N ILE A 309 -6.43 -11.24 -3.56
CA ILE A 309 -6.44 -11.95 -4.85
C ILE A 309 -5.85 -11.05 -5.94
N ASP A 310 -6.24 -9.77 -5.98
CA ASP A 310 -5.72 -8.81 -6.93
C ASP A 310 -4.22 -8.52 -6.72
N GLU A 311 -3.74 -8.51 -5.46
CA GLU A 311 -2.30 -8.49 -5.14
C GLU A 311 -1.56 -9.66 -5.77
N LEU A 312 -2.08 -10.90 -5.64
CA LEU A 312 -1.46 -12.08 -6.25
C LEU A 312 -1.41 -11.98 -7.78
N LEU A 313 -2.49 -11.53 -8.40
CA LEU A 313 -2.53 -11.30 -9.85
C LEU A 313 -1.54 -10.22 -10.26
N SER A 314 -1.45 -9.13 -9.51
CA SER A 314 -0.49 -8.06 -9.72
C SER A 314 0.96 -8.56 -9.70
N LEU A 315 1.33 -9.32 -8.66
CA LEU A 315 2.67 -9.91 -8.54
C LEU A 315 2.98 -10.90 -9.68
N HIS A 316 1.98 -11.66 -10.13
CA HIS A 316 2.13 -12.57 -11.26
C HIS A 316 2.29 -11.82 -12.59
N HIS A 317 1.51 -10.76 -12.83
CA HIS A 317 1.61 -9.92 -14.02
C HIS A 317 2.93 -9.16 -14.05
N TYR A 318 3.39 -8.64 -12.90
CA TYR A 318 4.70 -8.00 -12.79
C TYR A 318 5.79 -8.97 -13.27
N ALA A 319 5.82 -10.20 -12.74
CA ALA A 319 6.83 -11.19 -13.13
C ALA A 319 6.82 -11.51 -14.63
N LYS A 320 5.66 -11.45 -15.29
CA LYS A 320 5.54 -11.67 -16.75
C LYS A 320 5.89 -10.44 -17.58
N SER A 321 5.81 -9.23 -16.99
CA SER A 321 6.03 -7.97 -17.70
C SER A 321 7.49 -7.51 -17.72
N VAL A 322 8.34 -8.09 -16.87
CA VAL A 322 9.76 -7.71 -16.75
C VAL A 322 10.61 -8.50 -17.72
N GLU A 323 11.49 -7.81 -18.45
CA GLU A 323 12.52 -8.45 -19.26
C GLU A 323 13.62 -9.01 -18.36
N GLY A 324 13.85 -10.32 -18.43
CA GLY A 324 14.87 -11.02 -17.66
C GLY A 324 14.29 -12.14 -16.79
N GLU A 325 15.18 -12.77 -16.03
CA GLU A 325 14.80 -13.89 -15.18
C GLU A 325 14.12 -13.40 -13.91
N MET A 326 12.96 -13.97 -13.63
CA MET A 326 12.16 -13.74 -12.42
C MET A 326 11.94 -15.09 -11.73
N THR A 327 12.17 -15.14 -10.43
CA THR A 327 12.00 -16.37 -9.65
C THR A 327 11.21 -16.14 -8.37
N LEU A 328 10.46 -17.16 -7.93
CA LEU A 328 9.93 -17.21 -6.56
C LEU A 328 11.04 -17.67 -5.63
N PRO A 329 11.45 -16.85 -4.65
CA PRO A 329 12.51 -17.24 -3.74
C PRO A 329 12.09 -18.45 -2.88
N GLU A 330 13.02 -19.36 -2.60
CA GLU A 330 12.81 -20.40 -1.59
C GLU A 330 12.79 -19.73 -0.20
N ILE A 331 11.63 -19.76 0.46
CA ILE A 331 11.45 -19.20 1.79
C ILE A 331 11.87 -20.23 2.84
N LEU A 332 12.87 -19.90 3.64
CA LEU A 332 13.41 -20.75 4.68
C LEU A 332 12.97 -20.25 6.06
N ALA A 333 12.72 -21.20 6.97
CA ALA A 333 12.54 -20.91 8.39
C ALA A 333 13.85 -21.23 9.13
N ALA A 334 14.51 -20.22 9.67
CA ALA A 334 15.77 -20.38 10.40
C ALA A 334 15.85 -19.36 11.55
N GLY A 335 16.73 -19.62 12.51
CA GLY A 335 16.98 -18.72 13.65
C GLY A 335 17.94 -17.56 13.34
N GLN A 336 18.44 -17.47 12.11
CA GLN A 336 19.33 -16.42 11.64
C GLN A 336 18.95 -16.00 10.23
N HIS A 337 19.10 -14.70 9.94
CA HIS A 337 18.85 -14.15 8.61
C HIS A 337 19.87 -14.70 7.59
N SER A 338 19.37 -15.02 6.40
CA SER A 338 20.19 -15.32 5.24
C SER A 338 19.50 -14.91 3.94
N LEU A 339 20.29 -14.50 2.96
CA LEU A 339 19.83 -14.15 1.62
C LEU A 339 20.90 -14.60 0.61
N THR A 340 20.54 -15.53 -0.26
CA THR A 340 21.40 -15.98 -1.37
C THR A 340 20.65 -15.78 -2.67
N VAL A 341 21.22 -15.03 -3.59
CA VAL A 341 20.61 -14.69 -4.88
C VAL A 341 21.66 -14.76 -5.97
N THR A 342 21.32 -15.40 -7.06
CA THR A 342 22.17 -15.49 -8.26
C THR A 342 21.62 -14.57 -9.34
N ASN A 343 22.50 -13.79 -9.97
CA ASN A 343 22.13 -12.81 -11.00
C ASN A 343 21.07 -11.80 -10.51
N ALA A 344 21.27 -11.27 -9.31
CA ALA A 344 20.38 -10.28 -8.74
C ALA A 344 20.35 -8.99 -9.59
N ARG A 345 19.16 -8.55 -9.96
CA ARG A 345 18.94 -7.30 -10.70
C ARG A 345 18.15 -6.33 -9.85
N ASN A 346 18.51 -5.05 -9.94
CA ASN A 346 17.73 -4.01 -9.27
C ASN A 346 16.39 -3.82 -10.00
N PRO A 347 15.24 -3.94 -9.32
CA PRO A 347 13.93 -3.84 -9.98
C PRO A 347 13.67 -2.48 -10.63
N LEU A 348 14.25 -1.39 -10.11
CA LEU A 348 14.07 -0.03 -10.65
C LEU A 348 15.09 0.28 -11.75
N LEU A 349 16.38 -0.01 -11.52
CA LEU A 349 17.44 0.37 -12.42
C LEU A 349 17.51 -0.51 -13.66
N ALA A 350 17.26 -1.81 -13.55
CA ALA A 350 17.36 -2.74 -14.66
C ALA A 350 16.39 -2.42 -15.81
N ARG A 351 15.30 -1.74 -15.51
CA ARG A 351 14.34 -1.27 -16.52
C ARG A 351 14.86 -0.06 -17.30
N ILE A 352 15.59 0.83 -16.62
CA ILE A 352 16.03 2.11 -17.19
C ILE A 352 17.37 1.96 -17.90
N GLN A 353 18.20 1.02 -17.46
CA GLN A 353 19.57 0.80 -17.95
C GLN A 353 19.64 -0.53 -18.71
N PRO A 354 19.68 -0.52 -20.06
CA PRO A 354 19.78 -1.74 -20.86
C PRO A 354 21.02 -2.57 -20.54
N ASP A 355 22.13 -1.90 -20.18
CA ASP A 355 23.41 -2.51 -19.86
C ASP A 355 23.57 -2.79 -18.36
N TYR A 356 22.46 -2.97 -17.62
CA TYR A 356 22.52 -3.27 -16.19
C TYR A 356 23.28 -4.56 -15.92
N VAL A 357 24.29 -4.48 -15.03
CA VAL A 357 25.14 -5.62 -14.66
C VAL A 357 24.59 -6.29 -13.41
N PRO A 358 24.07 -7.53 -13.51
CA PRO A 358 23.62 -8.28 -12.35
C PRO A 358 24.79 -8.70 -11.46
N ASN A 359 24.55 -8.80 -10.16
CA ASN A 359 25.52 -9.28 -9.19
C ASN A 359 24.94 -10.39 -8.31
N ASP A 360 25.77 -11.29 -7.84
CA ASP A 360 25.36 -12.30 -6.88
C ASP A 360 25.32 -11.72 -5.46
N ILE A 361 24.38 -12.20 -4.65
CA ILE A 361 24.25 -11.86 -3.23
C ILE A 361 24.47 -13.14 -2.43
N LYS A 362 25.38 -13.10 -1.46
CA LYS A 362 25.62 -14.23 -0.56
C LYS A 362 25.79 -13.72 0.86
N LEU A 363 24.68 -13.76 1.61
CA LEU A 363 24.60 -13.41 3.01
C LEU A 363 24.12 -14.64 3.78
N ASP A 364 25.03 -15.25 4.53
CA ASP A 364 24.77 -16.47 5.28
C ASP A 364 25.56 -16.45 6.62
N ALA A 365 25.51 -17.53 7.38
CA ALA A 365 26.19 -17.62 8.66
C ALA A 365 27.72 -17.36 8.58
N ALA A 366 28.34 -17.67 7.46
CA ALA A 366 29.77 -17.41 7.22
C ALA A 366 30.05 -15.97 6.76
N ASN A 367 29.09 -15.36 6.07
CA ASN A 367 29.19 -14.03 5.45
C ASN A 367 28.17 -13.04 6.06
N ARG A 368 28.00 -13.05 7.37
CA ARG A 368 27.03 -12.18 8.06
C ARG A 368 27.50 -10.73 8.21
N LEU A 369 28.79 -10.45 8.14
CA LEU A 369 29.34 -9.11 8.04
C LEU A 369 30.00 -8.98 6.68
N LEU A 370 29.37 -8.22 5.79
CA LEU A 370 29.86 -7.93 4.45
C LEU A 370 30.33 -6.47 4.39
N ILE A 371 31.56 -6.25 3.97
CA ILE A 371 32.12 -4.90 3.81
C ILE A 371 32.39 -4.66 2.32
N ILE A 372 31.82 -3.57 1.80
CA ILE A 372 31.89 -3.21 0.38
C ILE A 372 32.74 -1.95 0.23
N THR A 373 33.81 -2.07 -0.53
CA THR A 373 34.76 -0.98 -0.75
C THR A 373 34.79 -0.54 -2.22
N GLY A 374 35.36 0.63 -2.46
CA GLY A 374 35.51 1.18 -3.82
C GLY A 374 34.89 2.58 -3.96
N PRO A 375 35.01 3.20 -5.13
CA PRO A 375 34.55 4.58 -5.36
C PRO A 375 33.03 4.71 -5.40
N ASN A 376 32.53 5.94 -5.18
CA ASN A 376 31.07 6.23 -5.13
C ASN A 376 30.38 5.96 -6.47
N SER A 377 31.03 6.17 -7.60
CA SER A 377 30.49 5.90 -8.93
C SER A 377 30.40 4.40 -9.29
N GLY A 378 30.85 3.50 -8.40
CA GLY A 378 30.97 2.06 -8.69
C GLY A 378 29.70 1.24 -8.52
N GLY A 379 28.57 1.82 -8.08
CA GLY A 379 27.30 1.09 -7.90
C GLY A 379 27.11 0.43 -6.53
N LYS A 380 27.94 0.72 -5.51
CA LYS A 380 27.84 0.15 -4.15
C LYS A 380 26.45 0.39 -3.52
N THR A 381 25.99 1.63 -3.52
CA THR A 381 24.66 2.00 -2.98
C THR A 381 23.52 1.35 -3.76
N ALA A 382 23.65 1.24 -5.10
CA ALA A 382 22.70 0.54 -5.94
C ALA A 382 22.62 -0.96 -5.58
N TYR A 383 23.75 -1.60 -5.33
CA TYR A 383 23.80 -3.00 -4.88
C TYR A 383 23.15 -3.18 -3.50
N CYS A 384 23.42 -2.29 -2.54
CA CYS A 384 22.78 -2.33 -1.23
C CYS A 384 21.26 -2.16 -1.33
N LYS A 385 20.77 -1.21 -2.14
CA LYS A 385 19.34 -1.06 -2.42
C LYS A 385 18.76 -2.31 -3.07
N THR A 386 19.49 -2.94 -4.01
CA THR A 386 19.07 -4.19 -4.66
C THR A 386 18.84 -5.31 -3.63
N ILE A 387 19.78 -5.47 -2.67
CA ILE A 387 19.65 -6.46 -1.60
C ILE A 387 18.35 -6.26 -0.83
N VAL A 388 18.09 -5.04 -0.37
CA VAL A 388 16.89 -4.74 0.44
C VAL A 388 15.61 -4.85 -0.38
N GLN A 389 15.60 -4.36 -1.62
CA GLN A 389 14.43 -4.45 -2.49
C GLN A 389 14.08 -5.90 -2.84
N ILE A 390 15.07 -6.76 -3.08
CA ILE A 390 14.87 -8.20 -3.29
C ILE A 390 14.34 -8.88 -2.01
N GLN A 391 14.92 -8.57 -0.85
CA GLN A 391 14.43 -9.06 0.43
C GLN A 391 12.97 -8.65 0.65
N LEU A 392 12.65 -7.39 0.38
CA LEU A 392 11.30 -6.84 0.54
C LEU A 392 10.29 -7.50 -0.42
N LEU A 393 10.64 -7.64 -1.71
CA LEU A 393 9.81 -8.36 -2.68
C LEU A 393 9.57 -9.82 -2.27
N GLY A 394 10.61 -10.50 -1.79
CA GLY A 394 10.46 -11.86 -1.25
C GLY A 394 9.52 -11.92 -0.04
N GLN A 395 9.52 -10.88 0.81
CA GLN A 395 8.63 -10.78 1.96
C GLN A 395 7.20 -10.27 1.63
N THR A 396 6.91 -9.91 0.38
CA THR A 396 5.52 -9.85 -0.11
C THR A 396 4.99 -11.24 -0.49
N GLY A 397 5.85 -12.25 -0.58
CA GLY A 397 5.57 -13.57 -1.13
C GLY A 397 5.68 -13.64 -2.65
N GLY A 398 6.10 -12.54 -3.31
CA GLY A 398 6.17 -12.39 -4.76
C GLY A 398 7.47 -12.86 -5.41
N TYR A 399 7.53 -12.64 -6.72
CA TYR A 399 8.72 -12.91 -7.53
C TYR A 399 9.79 -11.85 -7.31
N VAL A 400 11.05 -12.28 -7.44
CA VAL A 400 12.23 -11.41 -7.38
C VAL A 400 13.01 -11.45 -8.69
N PRO A 401 13.62 -10.34 -9.13
CA PRO A 401 14.40 -10.28 -10.37
C PRO A 401 15.77 -10.94 -10.19
N ALA A 402 15.80 -12.24 -10.40
CA ALA A 402 16.99 -13.10 -10.25
C ALA A 402 16.78 -14.45 -10.94
N SER A 403 17.87 -15.15 -11.26
CA SER A 403 17.78 -16.53 -11.78
C SER A 403 17.51 -17.55 -10.68
N HIS A 404 17.99 -17.32 -9.47
CA HIS A 404 17.73 -18.15 -8.30
C HIS A 404 17.80 -17.30 -7.02
N ALA A 405 16.91 -17.59 -6.07
CA ALA A 405 16.89 -16.90 -4.79
C ALA A 405 16.45 -17.82 -3.65
N ARG A 406 17.09 -17.65 -2.48
CA ARG A 406 16.74 -18.30 -1.21
C ARG A 406 16.84 -17.26 -0.12
N LEU A 407 15.84 -17.15 0.74
CA LEU A 407 15.86 -16.18 1.83
C LEU A 407 15.21 -16.70 3.11
N VAL A 408 15.72 -16.22 4.22
CA VAL A 408 15.03 -16.21 5.51
C VAL A 408 14.37 -14.84 5.66
N PRO A 409 13.06 -14.77 5.95
CA PRO A 409 12.41 -13.49 6.16
C PRO A 409 13.06 -12.70 7.30
N ALA A 410 13.45 -11.48 7.02
CA ALA A 410 14.02 -10.59 8.02
C ALA A 410 12.94 -10.12 8.99
N GLU A 411 13.25 -10.13 10.28
CA GLU A 411 12.42 -9.58 11.34
C GLU A 411 12.48 -8.05 11.36
N HIS A 412 13.69 -7.50 11.11
CA HIS A 412 13.91 -6.07 10.94
C HIS A 412 14.87 -5.81 9.77
N ILE A 413 14.58 -4.77 9.02
CA ILE A 413 15.44 -4.27 7.94
C ILE A 413 15.76 -2.81 8.23
N PHE A 414 17.04 -2.51 8.41
CA PHE A 414 17.53 -1.15 8.64
C PHE A 414 18.49 -0.72 7.54
N TYR A 415 18.29 0.49 7.04
CA TYR A 415 19.18 1.11 6.06
C TYR A 415 19.53 2.53 6.50
N GLN A 416 20.74 2.68 7.06
CA GLN A 416 21.26 3.97 7.47
C GLN A 416 22.04 4.59 6.30
N VAL A 417 21.60 5.75 5.87
CA VAL A 417 22.29 6.60 4.88
C VAL A 417 22.82 7.86 5.55
N PRO A 418 23.92 8.47 5.03
CA PRO A 418 24.38 9.75 5.53
C PRO A 418 23.28 10.82 5.35
N GLU A 419 22.83 11.41 6.45
CA GLU A 419 21.88 12.52 6.41
C GLU A 419 22.62 13.86 6.45
N PRO A 420 22.23 14.88 5.64
CA PRO A 420 22.69 16.23 5.84
C PRO A 420 22.25 16.71 7.23
N GLY A 421 23.20 17.21 8.04
CA GLY A 421 22.91 17.67 9.40
C GLY A 421 21.78 18.69 9.43
N ARG A 422 20.79 18.47 10.28
CA ARG A 422 19.71 19.44 10.53
C ARG A 422 20.18 20.44 11.56
N LEU A 423 20.06 21.72 11.22
CA LEU A 423 20.47 22.84 12.10
C LEU A 423 19.54 23.04 13.31
N ASP A 424 18.34 22.48 13.25
CA ASP A 424 17.24 22.74 14.21
C ASP A 424 17.32 21.83 15.46
N GLU A 425 18.12 20.76 15.46
CA GLU A 425 18.15 19.78 16.57
C GLU A 425 19.24 20.07 17.63
N GLY A 426 20.07 21.07 17.43
CA GLY A 426 21.13 21.45 18.39
C GLY A 426 22.22 20.39 18.62
N MET A 427 22.12 19.22 17.92
CA MET A 427 23.12 18.15 17.92
C MET A 427 23.92 18.20 16.62
N GLY A 428 25.24 18.04 16.71
CA GLY A 428 26.08 17.93 15.54
C GLY A 428 25.76 16.68 14.72
N ARG A 429 26.08 16.68 13.41
CA ARG A 429 25.89 15.56 12.46
C ARG A 429 26.34 14.20 13.05
N PHE A 430 27.51 14.17 13.67
CA PHE A 430 28.07 12.98 14.28
C PHE A 430 27.19 12.40 15.40
N ALA A 431 26.68 13.25 16.31
CA ALA A 431 25.84 12.79 17.42
C ALA A 431 24.50 12.23 16.92
N HIS A 432 23.93 12.81 15.87
CA HIS A 432 22.70 12.31 15.23
C HIS A 432 22.94 10.94 14.57
N GLU A 433 24.00 10.80 13.82
CA GLU A 433 24.40 9.54 13.17
C GLU A 433 24.64 8.44 14.21
N LEU A 434 25.36 8.73 15.29
CA LEU A 434 25.62 7.79 16.37
C LEU A 434 24.34 7.39 17.11
N LYS A 435 23.42 8.32 17.33
CA LYS A 435 22.09 8.03 17.91
C LYS A 435 21.31 7.05 17.04
N GLN A 436 21.30 7.27 15.73
CA GLN A 436 20.63 6.37 14.79
C GLN A 436 21.28 4.98 14.78
N THR A 437 22.61 4.91 14.71
CA THR A 437 23.36 3.62 14.79
C THR A 437 23.04 2.89 16.10
N ARG A 438 22.97 3.61 17.21
CA ARG A 438 22.57 3.05 18.50
C ARG A 438 21.15 2.48 18.48
N GLU A 439 20.18 3.21 17.94
CA GLU A 439 18.78 2.75 17.81
C GLU A 439 18.71 1.47 16.96
N ILE A 440 19.40 1.42 15.83
CA ILE A 440 19.51 0.23 14.98
C ILE A 440 20.11 -0.93 15.74
N PHE A 441 21.23 -0.72 16.45
CA PHE A 441 21.93 -1.78 17.18
C PHE A 441 21.03 -2.43 18.25
N PHE A 442 20.34 -1.60 19.06
CA PHE A 442 19.51 -2.12 20.16
C PHE A 442 18.20 -2.77 19.70
N ASN A 443 17.72 -2.44 18.48
CA ASN A 443 16.53 -3.06 17.89
C ASN A 443 16.87 -4.23 16.96
N SER A 444 18.15 -4.52 16.74
CA SER A 444 18.59 -5.63 15.87
C SER A 444 18.54 -6.97 16.59
N THR A 445 18.23 -8.02 15.84
CA THR A 445 18.21 -9.43 16.26
C THR A 445 19.05 -10.26 15.28
N PRO A 446 19.32 -11.54 15.55
CA PRO A 446 19.95 -12.42 14.56
C PRO A 446 19.16 -12.58 13.26
N LEU A 447 17.87 -12.22 13.24
CA LEU A 447 17.02 -12.20 12.03
C LEU A 447 16.98 -10.82 11.36
N SER A 448 17.82 -9.87 11.75
CA SER A 448 17.86 -8.53 11.15
C SER A 448 18.82 -8.46 9.97
N LEU A 449 18.44 -7.64 8.98
CA LEU A 449 19.30 -7.18 7.89
C LEU A 449 19.63 -5.69 8.12
N VAL A 450 20.88 -5.38 8.33
CA VAL A 450 21.35 -4.02 8.63
C VAL A 450 22.29 -3.54 7.53
N ILE A 451 22.04 -2.38 6.96
CA ILE A 451 22.91 -1.73 5.99
C ILE A 451 23.32 -0.38 6.54
N LEU A 452 24.63 -0.17 6.59
CA LEU A 452 25.27 1.06 7.02
C LEU A 452 26.05 1.63 5.80
N ASP A 453 25.52 2.71 5.22
CA ASP A 453 26.18 3.40 4.12
C ASP A 453 27.04 4.51 4.71
N GLU A 454 28.31 4.19 4.91
CA GLU A 454 29.31 4.91 5.69
C GLU A 454 28.97 5.04 7.19
N LEU A 455 29.96 5.01 8.05
CA LEU A 455 29.80 5.04 9.49
C LEU A 455 30.73 6.07 10.11
N ALA A 456 30.18 6.91 10.98
CA ALA A 456 30.91 7.88 11.79
C ALA A 456 31.71 8.93 10.97
N GLU A 457 31.13 9.43 9.85
CA GLU A 457 31.83 10.41 9.00
C GLU A 457 32.04 11.78 9.63
N GLY A 458 31.27 12.14 10.64
CA GLY A 458 31.26 13.47 11.26
C GLY A 458 32.33 13.70 12.32
N THR A 459 33.35 12.83 12.48
CA THR A 459 34.40 12.93 13.51
C THR A 459 35.81 12.74 12.93
N THR A 460 36.82 12.80 13.81
CA THR A 460 38.23 12.59 13.41
C THR A 460 38.46 11.17 12.89
N PHE A 461 39.52 11.00 12.09
CA PHE A 461 39.82 9.69 11.50
C PHE A 461 40.02 8.61 12.57
N GLU A 462 40.80 8.87 13.63
CA GLU A 462 41.07 7.91 14.69
C GLU A 462 39.82 7.51 15.48
N GLU A 463 38.99 8.47 15.83
CA GLU A 463 37.72 8.22 16.52
C GLU A 463 36.76 7.42 15.64
N ARG A 464 36.65 7.76 14.35
CA ARG A 464 35.87 7.00 13.36
C ARG A 464 36.33 5.56 13.27
N MET A 465 37.64 5.32 13.20
CA MET A 465 38.21 3.97 13.15
C MET A 465 37.80 3.16 14.37
N THR A 466 38.04 3.70 15.57
CA THR A 466 37.76 3.00 16.83
C THR A 466 36.28 2.71 17.01
N LEU A 467 35.44 3.70 16.71
CA LEU A 467 33.99 3.56 16.82
C LEU A 467 33.44 2.53 15.83
N SER A 468 33.83 2.64 14.55
CA SER A 468 33.36 1.72 13.50
C SER A 468 33.77 0.28 13.82
N GLU A 469 34.98 0.08 14.30
CA GLU A 469 35.51 -1.25 14.64
C GLU A 469 34.67 -1.91 15.75
N TYR A 470 34.43 -1.21 16.88
CA TYR A 470 33.65 -1.82 17.96
C TYR A 470 32.17 -1.99 17.63
N VAL A 471 31.55 -1.09 16.86
CA VAL A 471 30.17 -1.22 16.41
C VAL A 471 30.02 -2.43 15.50
N LEU A 472 30.89 -2.60 14.51
CA LEU A 472 30.85 -3.75 13.59
C LEU A 472 31.10 -5.07 14.31
N LYS A 473 32.06 -5.11 15.24
CA LYS A 473 32.28 -6.28 16.11
C LYS A 473 31.03 -6.60 16.96
N GLY A 474 30.36 -5.57 17.45
CA GLY A 474 29.09 -5.71 18.16
C GLY A 474 28.00 -6.36 17.31
N PHE A 475 27.74 -5.86 16.10
CA PHE A 475 26.77 -6.47 15.18
C PHE A 475 27.13 -7.90 14.79
N HIS A 476 28.43 -8.17 14.57
CA HIS A 476 28.92 -9.51 14.29
C HIS A 476 28.68 -10.48 15.44
N GLN A 477 28.90 -10.06 16.69
CA GLN A 477 28.61 -10.85 17.91
C GLN A 477 27.11 -11.04 18.14
N LEU A 478 26.30 -10.02 17.84
CA LEU A 478 24.83 -10.10 17.90
C LEU A 478 24.27 -11.13 16.92
N GLY A 479 24.99 -11.39 15.82
CA GLY A 479 24.59 -12.34 14.79
C GLY A 479 23.68 -11.76 13.72
N ALA A 480 23.45 -10.44 13.71
CA ALA A 480 22.72 -9.75 12.65
C ALA A 480 23.49 -9.77 11.34
N THR A 481 22.80 -9.92 10.22
CA THR A 481 23.39 -9.75 8.90
C THR A 481 23.63 -8.27 8.67
N THR A 482 24.90 -7.87 8.58
CA THR A 482 25.31 -6.47 8.51
C THR A 482 26.12 -6.21 7.25
N ILE A 483 25.81 -5.17 6.52
CA ILE A 483 26.54 -4.69 5.35
C ILE A 483 27.05 -3.30 5.65
N LEU A 484 28.36 -3.10 5.53
CA LEU A 484 28.99 -1.78 5.59
C LEU A 484 29.46 -1.38 4.20
N VAL A 485 29.06 -0.22 3.73
CA VAL A 485 29.71 0.47 2.60
C VAL A 485 30.70 1.48 3.18
N THR A 486 31.95 1.42 2.74
CA THR A 486 32.99 2.34 3.25
C THR A 486 34.10 2.59 2.25
N HIS A 487 34.70 3.76 2.40
CA HIS A 487 35.95 4.11 1.72
C HIS A 487 37.19 3.85 2.59
N ASN A 488 37.00 3.42 3.83
CA ASN A 488 38.07 3.25 4.80
C ASN A 488 38.72 1.86 4.66
N HIS A 489 39.76 1.76 3.84
CA HIS A 489 40.49 0.51 3.63
C HIS A 489 41.29 0.05 4.86
N GLU A 490 41.75 0.97 5.73
CA GLU A 490 42.47 0.60 6.96
C GLU A 490 41.55 -0.12 7.96
N LEU A 491 40.30 0.29 8.07
CA LEU A 491 39.30 -0.42 8.87
C LEU A 491 39.09 -1.85 8.34
N CYS A 492 39.01 -1.97 7.01
CA CYS A 492 38.85 -3.26 6.36
C CYS A 492 40.05 -4.19 6.62
N GLU A 493 41.26 -3.66 6.52
CA GLU A 493 42.50 -4.42 6.79
C GLU A 493 42.60 -4.90 8.25
N ARG A 494 42.25 -4.02 9.21
CA ARG A 494 42.21 -4.41 10.65
C ARG A 494 41.23 -5.54 10.90
N LEU A 495 39.99 -5.41 10.47
CA LEU A 495 38.97 -6.44 10.66
C LEU A 495 39.30 -7.74 9.91
N SER A 496 39.86 -7.63 8.69
CA SER A 496 40.32 -8.79 7.91
C SER A 496 41.47 -9.51 8.60
N GLY A 497 42.42 -8.79 9.22
CA GLY A 497 43.50 -9.35 10.01
C GLY A 497 43.06 -10.14 11.24
N GLU A 498 41.87 -9.84 11.74
CA GLU A 498 41.21 -10.60 12.83
C GLU A 498 40.29 -11.72 12.32
N GLY A 499 40.18 -11.91 11.01
CA GLY A 499 39.28 -12.90 10.40
C GLY A 499 37.80 -12.54 10.50
N ILE A 500 37.47 -11.26 10.66
CA ILE A 500 36.12 -10.75 10.80
C ILE A 500 35.65 -10.17 9.47
N GLY A 501 34.48 -10.65 8.96
CA GLY A 501 33.80 -10.14 7.78
C GLY A 501 34.30 -10.75 6.46
N SER A 502 33.47 -10.51 5.44
CA SER A 502 33.75 -10.80 4.03
C SER A 502 33.84 -9.48 3.28
N TYR A 503 34.65 -9.44 2.25
CA TYR A 503 34.99 -8.19 1.57
C TYR A 503 34.67 -8.27 0.09
N LEU A 504 33.98 -7.28 -0.42
CA LEU A 504 33.75 -7.06 -1.84
C LEU A 504 34.27 -5.68 -2.25
N GLN A 505 34.74 -5.62 -3.47
CA GLN A 505 35.16 -4.37 -4.10
C GLN A 505 34.51 -4.23 -5.48
N VAL A 506 34.32 -2.99 -5.91
CA VAL A 506 33.95 -2.73 -7.29
C VAL A 506 35.10 -3.07 -8.23
N GLU A 507 34.82 -3.89 -9.24
CA GLU A 507 35.79 -4.17 -10.30
C GLU A 507 36.00 -2.92 -11.17
N PHE A 508 37.25 -2.58 -11.41
CA PHE A 508 37.66 -1.46 -12.24
C PHE A 508 38.56 -1.89 -13.38
N LEU A 509 38.18 -1.47 -14.58
CA LEU A 509 38.99 -1.55 -15.78
C LEU A 509 39.55 -0.17 -16.15
N PRO A 510 40.51 -0.08 -17.08
CA PRO A 510 41.02 1.21 -17.54
C PRO A 510 39.95 2.19 -18.03
N GLU A 511 38.87 1.66 -18.60
CA GLU A 511 37.74 2.42 -19.15
C GLU A 511 36.79 2.95 -18.06
N GLY A 512 36.80 2.35 -16.85
CA GLY A 512 35.90 2.76 -15.75
C GLY A 512 35.44 1.58 -14.89
N PRO A 513 34.42 1.84 -14.02
CA PRO A 513 33.79 0.79 -13.22
C PRO A 513 32.98 -0.16 -14.10
N THR A 514 33.12 -1.46 -13.88
CA THR A 514 32.31 -2.48 -14.56
C THR A 514 30.95 -2.70 -13.88
N HIS A 515 30.71 -2.08 -12.72
CA HIS A 515 29.57 -2.32 -11.83
C HIS A 515 29.48 -3.77 -11.30
N ARG A 516 30.50 -4.59 -11.52
CA ARG A 516 30.63 -5.90 -10.88
C ARG A 516 31.27 -5.78 -9.52
N LEU A 517 30.78 -6.58 -8.58
CA LEU A 517 31.37 -6.73 -7.27
C LEU A 517 32.19 -8.02 -7.24
N ILE A 518 33.49 -7.91 -6.94
CA ILE A 518 34.42 -9.01 -6.85
C ILE A 518 35.01 -9.12 -5.43
N PRO A 519 35.43 -10.29 -4.96
CA PRO A 519 36.09 -10.43 -3.67
C PRO A 519 37.33 -9.56 -3.55
N GLY A 520 37.51 -8.91 -2.39
CA GLY A 520 38.72 -8.12 -2.09
C GLY A 520 38.41 -6.77 -1.43
N ILE A 521 39.47 -6.06 -1.07
CA ILE A 521 39.46 -4.71 -0.50
C ILE A 521 40.07 -3.76 -1.54
N SER A 522 39.35 -2.69 -1.86
CA SER A 522 39.79 -1.69 -2.81
C SER A 522 40.80 -0.72 -2.17
N HIS A 523 41.98 -0.59 -2.74
CA HIS A 523 42.99 0.41 -2.38
C HIS A 523 43.05 1.57 -3.38
N VAL A 524 42.15 1.59 -4.37
CA VAL A 524 42.19 2.57 -5.46
C VAL A 524 41.55 3.87 -5.02
N SER A 525 42.33 4.93 -4.92
CA SER A 525 41.84 6.31 -4.80
C SER A 525 41.38 6.80 -6.18
N HIS A 526 40.12 7.26 -6.27
CA HIS A 526 39.59 7.79 -7.53
C HIS A 526 39.52 9.31 -7.57
N ALA A 527 39.90 10.00 -6.49
CA ALA A 527 39.86 11.46 -6.41
C ALA A 527 40.64 12.10 -7.57
N ASP A 528 41.84 11.60 -7.85
CA ASP A 528 42.71 12.11 -8.93
C ASP A 528 42.13 11.85 -10.33
N ARG A 529 41.43 10.70 -10.51
CA ARG A 529 40.77 10.39 -11.79
C ARG A 529 39.58 11.28 -12.05
N VAL A 530 38.75 11.48 -11.03
CA VAL A 530 37.58 12.38 -11.12
C VAL A 530 38.04 13.82 -11.34
N ALA A 531 39.06 14.25 -10.61
CA ALA A 531 39.68 15.56 -10.80
C ALA A 531 40.21 15.73 -12.23
N SER A 532 40.91 14.74 -12.75
CA SER A 532 41.44 14.76 -14.14
C SER A 532 40.31 14.77 -15.18
N ALA A 533 39.25 13.97 -14.96
CA ALA A 533 38.11 13.94 -15.88
C ALA A 533 37.30 15.26 -15.88
N LEU A 534 37.31 16.00 -14.78
CA LEU A 534 36.71 17.32 -14.65
C LEU A 534 37.63 18.46 -15.11
N GLY A 535 38.87 18.17 -15.54
CA GLY A 535 39.87 19.19 -15.86
C GLY A 535 40.32 19.98 -14.62
N PHE A 536 40.39 19.34 -13.45
CA PHE A 536 40.74 19.91 -12.16
C PHE A 536 41.79 19.05 -11.44
N SER A 537 42.69 18.42 -12.24
CA SER A 537 43.85 17.72 -11.72
C SER A 537 44.87 18.70 -11.12
N LYS A 538 45.88 18.16 -10.44
CA LYS A 538 46.97 18.99 -9.92
C LYS A 538 47.65 19.78 -11.05
N GLU A 539 47.89 19.12 -12.19
CA GLU A 539 48.46 19.74 -13.37
C GLU A 539 47.54 20.83 -13.96
N ASP A 540 46.23 20.62 -13.97
CA ASP A 540 45.28 21.61 -14.47
C ASP A 540 45.26 22.85 -13.58
N VAL A 541 45.28 22.66 -12.26
CA VAL A 541 45.36 23.76 -11.27
C VAL A 541 46.68 24.52 -11.43
N GLU A 542 47.79 23.83 -11.52
CA GLU A 542 49.14 24.44 -11.71
C GLU A 542 49.18 25.21 -13.03
N LYS A 543 48.64 24.63 -14.11
CA LYS A 543 48.56 25.30 -15.41
C LYS A 543 47.67 26.56 -15.35
N HIS A 544 46.54 26.49 -14.67
CA HIS A 544 45.69 27.66 -14.50
C HIS A 544 46.38 28.76 -13.67
N LEU A 545 47.05 28.39 -12.57
CA LEU A 545 47.79 29.33 -11.75
C LEU A 545 48.94 30.01 -12.50
N ALA A 546 49.59 29.28 -13.41
CA ALA A 546 50.66 29.83 -14.27
C ALA A 546 50.13 30.83 -15.30
N THR A 547 48.84 30.81 -15.63
CA THR A 547 48.23 31.77 -16.57
C THR A 547 47.73 33.06 -15.89
N LEU A 548 47.71 33.13 -14.55
CA LEU A 548 47.27 34.30 -13.83
C LEU A 548 48.31 35.44 -13.89
N PRO A 549 47.97 36.63 -14.34
CA PRO A 549 48.89 37.76 -14.35
C PRO A 549 49.22 38.19 -12.93
N GLY A 550 50.46 37.98 -12.47
CA GLY A 550 50.94 38.48 -11.19
C GLY A 550 51.82 37.57 -10.34
N LYS A 551 52.29 36.40 -10.87
CA LYS A 551 53.33 35.57 -10.24
C LYS A 551 54.45 35.29 -11.26
N ALA A 552 55.14 36.34 -11.65
CA ALA A 552 56.47 36.29 -12.20
C ALA A 552 57.36 37.01 -11.17
N GLU A 553 57.87 36.26 -10.17
CA GLU A 553 59.19 36.41 -9.54
C GLU A 553 59.40 35.21 -8.60
#